data_a5c9edb222fc92ee0ca78d5315eac75c
#
_entry.id   a5c9edb222fc92ee0ca78d5315eac75c
#
_cell.length_a   1.000
_cell.length_b   1.000
_cell.length_c   1.000
_cell.angle_alpha   90.00
_cell.angle_beta   90.00
_cell.angle_gamma   90.00
#
_symmetry.space_group_name_H-M   'P 1'
#
loop_
_entity.id
_entity.type
_entity.pdbx_description
1 polymer ?
#
loop_
_entity_poly.entity_id
_entity_poly.type
_entity_poly.pdbx_seq_one_letter_code
_entity_poly.pdbx_strand_id
1 'polypeptide(L)' 'MHKDILVIDDNPDIRFLICNILKERNYNVRSAANYDQAVIEISKKLPDLAIVDI' A
#
# COMPACT_ATOMS: atom_id res chain seq x y z
N MET A 1 -10.57 -10.59 10.89
CA MET A 1 -10.25 -9.18 10.73
C MET A 1 -8.93 -9.04 9.98
N HIS A 2 -8.87 -8.20 8.96
CA HIS A 2 -7.70 -8.09 8.09
C HIS A 2 -6.87 -6.86 8.45
N LYS A 3 -5.55 -7.02 8.45
CA LYS A 3 -4.65 -5.89 8.60
C LYS A 3 -4.66 -5.04 7.34
N ASP A 4 -4.51 -3.73 7.50
CA ASP A 4 -4.48 -2.76 6.41
C ASP A 4 -3.04 -2.39 6.12
N ILE A 5 -2.60 -2.63 4.89
CA ILE A 5 -1.23 -2.36 4.47
C ILE A 5 -1.24 -1.35 3.34
N LEU A 6 -0.44 -0.30 3.48
CA LEU A 6 -0.24 0.70 2.43
C LEU A 6 1.10 0.44 1.75
N VAL A 7 1.07 0.27 0.44
CA VAL A 7 2.27 0.06 -0.38
C VAL A 7 2.59 1.34 -1.13
N ILE A 8 3.76 1.88 -0.90
CA ILE A 8 4.22 3.12 -1.55
C ILE A 8 5.43 2.78 -2.42
N ASP A 9 5.25 2.84 -3.73
CA ASP A 9 6.30 2.50 -4.68
C ASP A 9 6.03 3.27 -5.97
N ASP A 10 7.05 3.95 -6.50
CA ASP A 10 6.92 4.73 -7.72
C ASP A 10 6.90 3.85 -8.98
N ASN A 11 7.34 2.61 -8.89
CA ASN A 11 7.30 1.67 -10.01
C ASN A 11 5.95 0.95 -10.02
N PRO A 12 5.10 1.17 -11.05
CA PRO A 12 3.76 0.58 -11.07
C PRO A 12 3.78 -0.94 -11.15
N ASP A 13 4.75 -1.55 -11.81
CA ASP A 13 4.81 -3.00 -11.93
C ASP A 13 5.15 -3.65 -10.60
N ILE A 14 6.12 -3.10 -9.89
CA ILE A 14 6.53 -3.60 -8.57
C ILE A 14 5.40 -3.37 -7.57
N ARG A 15 4.78 -2.20 -7.60
CA ARG A 15 3.65 -1.89 -6.72
C ARG A 15 2.50 -2.88 -6.92
N PHE A 16 2.17 -3.18 -8.17
CA PHE A 16 1.12 -4.13 -8.51
C PHE A 16 1.45 -5.53 -8.00
N LEU A 17 2.70 -5.96 -8.20
CA LEU A 17 3.16 -7.28 -7.76
C LEU A 17 3.05 -7.43 -6.23
N ILE A 18 3.55 -6.45 -5.49
CA ILE A 18 3.50 -6.47 -4.02
C ILE A 18 2.05 -6.49 -3.54
N CYS A 19 1.20 -5.66 -4.12
CA CYS A 19 -0.21 -5.62 -3.75
C CYS A 19 -0.89 -6.98 -3.96
N ASN A 20 -0.61 -7.65 -5.07
CA ASN A 20 -1.22 -8.94 -5.34
C ASN A 20 -0.76 -10.01 -4.36
N ILE A 21 0.52 -10.04 -4.04
CA ILE A 21 1.07 -10.98 -3.07
C ILE A 21 0.37 -10.80 -1.71
N LEU A 22 0.22 -9.56 -1.28
CA LEU A 22 -0.39 -9.27 0.00
C LEU A 22 -1.89 -9.60 0.02
N LYS A 23 -2.59 -9.33 -1.08
CA LYS A 23 -4.01 -9.68 -1.19
C LYS A 23 -4.22 -11.17 -1.11
N GLU A 24 -3.34 -11.95 -1.71
CA GLU A 24 -3.40 -13.41 -1.62
C GLU A 24 -3.25 -13.93 -0.19
N ARG A 25 -2.64 -13.13 0.68
CA ARG A 25 -2.48 -13.44 2.09
C ARG A 25 -3.57 -12.83 2.96
N ASN A 26 -4.64 -12.38 2.33
CA ASN A 26 -5.84 -11.83 2.98
C ASN A 26 -5.61 -10.51 3.71
N TYR A 27 -4.62 -9.72 3.30
CA TYR A 27 -4.48 -8.36 3.79
C TYR A 27 -5.37 -7.42 3.00
N ASN A 28 -5.84 -6.37 3.66
CA ASN A 28 -6.43 -5.22 2.96
C ASN A 28 -5.28 -4.36 2.45
N VAL A 29 -5.24 -4.10 1.16
CA VAL A 29 -4.09 -3.42 0.56
C VAL A 29 -4.54 -2.17 -0.15
N ARG A 30 -3.87 -1.06 0.16
CA ARG A 30 -3.98 0.20 -0.56
C ARG A 30 -2.62 0.53 -1.14
N SER A 31 -2.58 1.33 -2.18
CA SER A 31 -1.31 1.68 -2.80
C SER A 31 -1.23 3.17 -3.12
N ALA A 32 -0.01 3.66 -3.19
CA ALA A 32 0.29 5.04 -3.56
C ALA A 32 1.54 5.05 -4.45
N ALA A 33 1.53 5.89 -5.48
CA ALA A 33 2.63 5.96 -6.42
C ALA A 33 3.70 6.97 -6.00
N ASN A 34 3.36 7.85 -5.06
CA ASN A 34 4.27 8.90 -4.62
C ASN A 34 3.86 9.38 -3.23
N TYR A 35 4.65 10.32 -2.69
CA TYR A 35 4.45 10.85 -1.35
C TYR A 35 3.08 11.53 -1.20
N ASP A 36 2.67 12.33 -2.17
CA ASP A 36 1.40 13.06 -2.08
C ASP A 36 0.21 12.10 -2.00
N GLN A 37 0.22 11.06 -2.82
CA GLN A 37 -0.82 10.04 -2.78
C GLN A 37 -0.80 9.27 -1.45
N ALA A 38 0.39 9.01 -0.92
CA ALA A 38 0.53 8.33 0.36
C ALA A 38 -0.11 9.16 1.48
N VAL A 39 0.14 10.46 1.50
CA VAL A 39 -0.45 11.35 2.49
C VAL A 39 -1.98 11.32 2.42
N ILE A 40 -2.52 11.32 1.21
CA ILE A 40 -3.97 11.25 1.00
C ILE A 40 -4.54 9.96 1.59
N GLU A 41 -3.88 8.83 1.31
CA GLU A 41 -4.35 7.53 1.81
C GLU A 41 -4.26 7.43 3.33
N ILE A 42 -3.19 7.93 3.91
CA ILE A 42 -3.02 7.94 5.36
C ILE A 42 -4.06 8.84 6.02
N SER A 43 -4.42 9.95 5.36
CA SER A 43 -5.44 10.87 5.88
C SER A 43 -6.84 10.24 5.90
N LYS A 44 -7.12 9.33 4.98
CA LYS A 44 -8.39 8.61 4.96
C LYS A 44 -8.48 7.59 6.09
N LYS A 45 -7.40 6.85 6.29
CA LYS A 45 -7.32 5.82 7.30
C LYS A 45 -5.85 5.48 7.55
N LEU A 46 -5.45 5.44 8.80
CA LEU A 46 -4.09 5.08 9.18
C LEU A 46 -3.88 3.58 8.92
N PRO A 47 -2.87 3.20 8.15
CA PRO A 47 -2.60 1.77 7.92
C PRO A 47 -1.95 1.12 9.14
N ASP A 48 -2.08 -0.20 9.23
CA ASP A 48 -1.37 -0.97 10.26
C ASP A 48 0.11 -1.07 9.94
N LEU A 49 0.45 -1.11 8.65
CA LEU A 49 1.83 -1.21 8.18
C LEU A 49 1.96 -0.47 6.86
N ALA A 50 3.09 0.17 6.63
CA ALA A 50 3.42 0.77 5.35
C ALA A 50 4.71 0.15 4.80
N ILE A 51 4.67 -0.21 3.53
CA ILE A 51 5.84 -0.69 2.78
C ILE A 51 6.24 0.45 1.85
N VAL A 52 7.44 0.97 2.03
CA VAL A 52 7.89 2.16 1.30
C VAL A 52 9.13 1.84 0.49
N ASP A 53 9.03 2.05 -0.83
CA ASP A 53 10.16 1.89 -1.75
C ASP A 53 10.07 3.01 -2.78
N ILE A 54 10.86 4.02 -2.58
CA ILE A 54 10.90 5.20 -3.45
C ILE A 54 12.27 5.34 -4.10
#